data_efb50c2f5eec62a8294d01f06246139c
#
_entry.id   efb50c2f5eec62a8294d01f06246139c
#
_cell.length_a   1.000
_cell.length_b   1.000
_cell.length_c   1.000
_cell.angle_alpha   90.00
_cell.angle_beta   90.00
_cell.angle_gamma   90.00
#
_symmetry.space_group_name_H-M   'P 1'
#
loop_
_entity.id
_entity.type
_entity.pdbx_description
1 polymer ?
#
loop_
_entity_poly.entity_id
_entity_poly.type
_entity_poly.pdbx_seq_one_letter_code
_entity_poly.pdbx_strand_id
1 'polypeptide(L)'
;MLYYFASNINHNFIAEAIKKTDQVVVGSECNQELQLLPYIKDHYADFSSVDTVIVDIAGIKDTDEAILEALNMLRICNDQMQIIVIATQRLPGDSFLAQCFSMSIYDLITTDDFNDLEDEIVSSLQNPRQYKESVRYKDIIDHSVKDEEKKEVTRITVGFAGTQGHIGVTHNAIILSNCLRRKGFKVALVELNESGDFAKIAESYDLGKSADHFVKDGIDYYPAANTDTMLSLGTRAYNFIVIDYGIYDRCDLDSYQHCSYKFIFSGIKPWEELNIQSVFEMGQAAGADLAEYHYFFNFCPDDVKADVRAGMAELDNVYFCEMHPDPFSCYTFPSAEEIFADLLPVKKETDKRRGGRK
;
A
#
# COMPACT_ATOMS: atom_id res chain seq x y z
N MET A 1 14.80 -21.78 22.36
CA MET A 1 15.52 -20.49 22.57
C MET A 1 15.34 -19.61 21.35
N LEU A 2 14.99 -18.34 21.55
CA LEU A 2 14.61 -17.40 20.49
C LEU A 2 15.55 -16.19 20.48
N TYR A 3 15.96 -15.78 19.29
CA TYR A 3 16.67 -14.53 19.03
C TYR A 3 15.85 -13.66 18.05
N TYR A 4 15.83 -12.32 18.21
CA TYR A 4 15.11 -11.51 17.23
C TYR A 4 15.80 -10.20 16.89
N PHE A 5 15.65 -9.81 15.62
CA PHE A 5 16.05 -8.54 15.05
C PHE A 5 14.79 -7.75 14.73
N ALA A 6 14.64 -6.55 15.26
CA ALA A 6 13.43 -5.75 15.16
C ALA A 6 13.73 -4.31 14.73
N SER A 7 12.85 -3.75 13.92
CA SER A 7 12.77 -2.30 13.73
C SER A 7 12.18 -1.63 14.99
N ASN A 8 12.45 -0.35 15.18
CA ASN A 8 11.83 0.42 16.27
C ASN A 8 10.30 0.42 16.20
N ILE A 9 9.74 0.28 15.00
CA ILE A 9 8.28 0.28 14.77
C ILE A 9 7.68 -1.04 15.26
N ASN A 10 8.30 -2.17 14.89
CA ASN A 10 7.73 -3.50 15.14
C ASN A 10 8.21 -4.14 16.45
N HIS A 11 9.21 -3.55 17.12
CA HIS A 11 9.80 -4.12 18.34
C HIS A 11 8.77 -4.47 19.42
N ASN A 12 7.84 -3.56 19.70
CA ASN A 12 6.83 -3.78 20.73
C ASN A 12 5.87 -4.91 20.38
N PHE A 13 5.45 -5.01 19.11
CA PHE A 13 4.57 -6.08 18.63
C PHE A 13 5.26 -7.44 18.69
N ILE A 14 6.52 -7.51 18.29
CA ILE A 14 7.33 -8.74 18.38
C ILE A 14 7.49 -9.14 19.84
N ALA A 15 7.83 -8.21 20.73
CA ALA A 15 8.02 -8.50 22.15
C ALA A 15 6.72 -8.95 22.84
N GLU A 16 5.56 -8.34 22.52
CA GLU A 16 4.27 -8.76 23.07
C GLU A 16 3.82 -10.11 22.51
N ALA A 17 4.04 -10.37 21.21
CA ALA A 17 3.77 -11.67 20.60
C ALA A 17 4.59 -12.80 21.29
N ILE A 18 5.89 -12.56 21.53
CA ILE A 18 6.75 -13.55 22.22
C ILE A 18 6.26 -13.83 23.65
N LYS A 19 5.84 -12.81 24.40
CA LYS A 19 5.28 -12.99 25.76
C LYS A 19 4.03 -13.86 25.81
N LYS A 20 3.27 -13.95 24.73
CA LYS A 20 2.09 -14.82 24.61
C LYS A 20 2.45 -16.28 24.30
N THR A 21 3.74 -16.57 24.17
CA THR A 21 4.26 -17.92 23.90
C THR A 21 5.22 -18.38 25.00
N ASP A 22 5.53 -19.67 25.03
CA ASP A 22 6.50 -20.25 25.98
C ASP A 22 7.96 -20.10 25.52
N GLN A 23 8.25 -19.19 24.60
CA GLN A 23 9.60 -18.99 24.05
C GLN A 23 10.51 -18.24 25.03
N VAL A 24 11.75 -18.72 25.16
CA VAL A 24 12.79 -18.09 25.98
C VAL A 24 13.66 -17.22 25.07
N VAL A 25 13.64 -15.91 25.25
CA VAL A 25 14.48 -14.97 24.51
C VAL A 25 15.91 -15.04 25.05
N VAL A 26 16.86 -15.33 24.19
CA VAL A 26 18.30 -15.37 24.51
C VAL A 26 19.06 -14.12 24.05
N GLY A 27 18.46 -13.34 23.14
CA GLY A 27 19.02 -12.06 22.72
C GLY A 27 18.10 -11.34 21.74
N SER A 28 18.36 -10.05 21.59
CA SER A 28 17.61 -9.22 20.62
C SER A 28 18.44 -8.01 20.19
N GLU A 29 18.28 -7.62 18.94
CA GLU A 29 18.81 -6.36 18.40
C GLU A 29 17.66 -5.49 17.90
N CYS A 30 17.64 -4.25 18.38
CA CYS A 30 16.69 -3.24 17.96
C CYS A 30 17.44 -1.98 17.58
N ASN A 31 17.96 -1.94 16.35
CA ASN A 31 18.74 -0.83 15.84
C ASN A 31 18.36 -0.56 14.38
N GLN A 32 17.96 0.66 14.06
CA GLN A 32 17.60 1.06 12.68
C GLN A 32 18.78 1.09 11.72
N GLU A 33 20.00 0.97 12.22
CA GLU A 33 21.22 0.95 11.41
C GLU A 33 21.87 -0.43 11.35
N LEU A 34 21.15 -1.47 11.76
CA LEU A 34 21.71 -2.82 11.82
C LEU A 34 22.08 -3.32 10.42
N GLN A 35 23.30 -3.79 10.28
CA GLN A 35 23.75 -4.59 9.16
C GLN A 35 23.72 -6.07 9.59
N LEU A 36 22.74 -6.80 9.11
CA LEU A 36 22.49 -8.18 9.53
C LEU A 36 23.62 -9.11 9.14
N LEU A 37 24.12 -9.00 7.91
CA LEU A 37 25.15 -9.90 7.40
C LEU A 37 26.48 -9.78 8.17
N PRO A 38 27.04 -8.59 8.42
CA PRO A 38 28.21 -8.45 9.30
C PRO A 38 27.92 -8.96 10.71
N TYR A 39 26.77 -8.65 11.28
CA TYR A 39 26.40 -9.10 12.61
C TYR A 39 26.39 -10.62 12.75
N ILE A 40 25.74 -11.32 11.80
CA ILE A 40 25.73 -12.80 11.79
C ILE A 40 27.13 -13.38 11.61
N LYS A 41 27.98 -12.75 10.79
CA LYS A 41 29.37 -13.19 10.62
C LYS A 41 30.17 -13.11 11.91
N ASP A 42 30.01 -12.03 12.66
CA ASP A 42 30.75 -11.78 13.90
C ASP A 42 30.27 -12.66 15.07
N HIS A 43 28.98 -13.02 15.09
CA HIS A 43 28.32 -13.75 16.16
C HIS A 43 27.88 -15.16 15.74
N TYR A 44 28.43 -15.70 14.67
CA TYR A 44 27.98 -16.95 14.04
C TYR A 44 27.81 -18.12 15.02
N ALA A 45 28.79 -18.29 15.94
CA ALA A 45 28.76 -19.37 16.91
C ALA A 45 27.61 -19.29 17.91
N ASP A 46 27.13 -18.08 18.21
CA ASP A 46 26.07 -17.84 19.22
C ASP A 46 24.72 -18.39 18.74
N PHE A 47 24.53 -18.47 17.42
CA PHE A 47 23.28 -18.96 16.81
C PHE A 47 23.18 -20.50 16.77
N SER A 48 24.26 -21.24 17.08
CA SER A 48 24.24 -22.71 17.05
C SER A 48 23.27 -23.34 18.06
N SER A 49 22.92 -22.62 19.11
CA SER A 49 21.99 -23.05 20.17
C SER A 49 20.61 -22.38 20.08
N VAL A 50 20.37 -21.57 19.04
CA VAL A 50 19.10 -20.86 18.84
C VAL A 50 18.17 -21.71 17.99
N ASP A 51 16.94 -21.93 18.50
CA ASP A 51 15.92 -22.75 17.81
C ASP A 51 15.06 -21.91 16.87
N THR A 52 14.87 -20.61 17.19
CA THR A 52 14.01 -19.70 16.44
C THR A 52 14.65 -18.33 16.29
N VAL A 53 14.70 -17.81 15.08
CA VAL A 53 15.13 -16.44 14.79
C VAL A 53 14.00 -15.68 14.10
N ILE A 54 13.68 -14.48 14.63
CA ILE A 54 12.76 -13.53 13.97
C ILE A 54 13.62 -12.43 13.35
N VAL A 55 13.40 -12.14 12.06
CA VAL A 55 14.10 -11.10 11.31
C VAL A 55 13.08 -10.14 10.73
N ASP A 56 13.00 -8.94 11.31
CA ASP A 56 12.20 -7.84 10.76
C ASP A 56 13.08 -7.01 9.81
N ILE A 57 12.86 -7.19 8.51
CA ILE A 57 13.68 -6.53 7.48
C ILE A 57 13.51 -5.01 7.44
N ALA A 58 12.44 -4.46 8.01
CA ALA A 58 12.24 -3.00 8.09
C ALA A 58 13.28 -2.29 8.96
N GLY A 59 13.95 -3.02 9.87
CA GLY A 59 15.04 -2.49 10.71
C GLY A 59 16.44 -2.74 10.18
N ILE A 60 16.61 -3.30 8.96
CA ILE A 60 17.88 -3.73 8.43
C ILE A 60 18.29 -2.86 7.25
N LYS A 61 19.54 -2.39 7.25
CA LYS A 61 20.12 -1.54 6.18
C LYS A 61 20.76 -2.31 5.02
N ASP A 62 20.91 -3.60 5.17
CA ASP A 62 21.51 -4.43 4.13
C ASP A 62 20.62 -4.48 2.86
N THR A 63 21.24 -4.77 1.73
CA THR A 63 20.51 -5.10 0.49
C THR A 63 19.83 -6.47 0.63
N ASP A 64 18.83 -6.73 -0.20
CA ASP A 64 18.12 -8.00 -0.21
C ASP A 64 19.08 -9.19 -0.35
N GLU A 65 20.12 -9.08 -1.21
CA GLU A 65 21.11 -10.11 -1.42
C GLU A 65 21.93 -10.38 -0.14
N ALA A 66 22.30 -9.32 0.59
CA ALA A 66 23.05 -9.46 1.83
C ALA A 66 22.19 -10.04 2.96
N ILE A 67 20.91 -9.67 3.04
CA ILE A 67 19.94 -10.28 3.97
C ILE A 67 19.78 -11.77 3.66
N LEU A 68 19.61 -12.14 2.39
CA LEU A 68 19.51 -13.55 1.98
C LEU A 68 20.78 -14.36 2.30
N GLU A 69 21.97 -13.77 2.12
CA GLU A 69 23.22 -14.39 2.53
C GLU A 69 23.25 -14.63 4.05
N ALA A 70 22.82 -13.65 4.85
CA ALA A 70 22.74 -13.79 6.31
C ALA A 70 21.74 -14.88 6.74
N LEU A 71 20.56 -14.94 6.12
CA LEU A 71 19.57 -15.98 6.38
C LEU A 71 20.09 -17.37 6.00
N ASN A 72 20.82 -17.48 4.90
CA ASN A 72 21.48 -18.73 4.49
C ASN A 72 22.54 -19.17 5.50
N MET A 73 23.31 -18.24 6.02
CA MET A 73 24.30 -18.53 7.08
C MET A 73 23.65 -19.05 8.36
N LEU A 74 22.51 -18.47 8.79
CA LEU A 74 21.73 -18.97 9.91
C LEU A 74 21.26 -20.41 9.66
N ARG A 75 20.78 -20.71 8.46
CA ARG A 75 20.33 -22.06 8.06
C ARG A 75 21.49 -23.05 8.04
N ILE A 76 22.69 -22.64 7.64
CA ILE A 76 23.89 -23.50 7.68
C ILE A 76 24.34 -23.72 9.13
N CYS A 77 24.18 -22.71 10.00
CA CYS A 77 24.54 -22.82 11.41
C CYS A 77 23.67 -23.84 12.16
N ASN A 78 22.38 -23.84 11.88
CA ASN A 78 21.41 -24.79 12.44
C ASN A 78 20.31 -25.07 11.40
N ASP A 79 20.33 -26.26 10.80
CA ASP A 79 19.39 -26.67 9.75
C ASP A 79 17.95 -26.88 10.25
N GLN A 80 17.77 -27.07 11.55
CA GLN A 80 16.46 -27.19 12.21
C GLN A 80 15.91 -25.85 12.71
N MET A 81 16.70 -24.77 12.59
CA MET A 81 16.27 -23.45 13.06
C MET A 81 15.02 -22.98 12.32
N GLN A 82 13.99 -22.59 13.07
CA GLN A 82 12.87 -21.85 12.51
C GLN A 82 13.31 -20.40 12.25
N ILE A 83 13.14 -19.94 11.02
CA ILE A 83 13.40 -18.54 10.64
C ILE A 83 12.06 -17.91 10.27
N ILE A 84 11.66 -16.88 11.01
CA ILE A 84 10.48 -16.06 10.75
C ILE A 84 10.95 -14.74 10.16
N VAL A 85 10.51 -14.42 8.95
CA VAL A 85 10.84 -13.16 8.28
C VAL A 85 9.63 -12.25 8.27
N ILE A 86 9.76 -11.07 8.89
CA ILE A 86 8.74 -10.02 8.86
C ILE A 86 9.13 -9.05 7.75
N ALA A 87 8.29 -9.00 6.72
CA ALA A 87 8.48 -8.23 5.49
C ALA A 87 7.20 -7.47 5.14
N THR A 88 6.77 -6.57 6.03
CA THR A 88 5.46 -5.91 6.02
C THR A 88 5.15 -5.14 4.73
N GLN A 89 6.16 -4.73 3.97
CA GLN A 89 5.98 -3.98 2.72
C GLN A 89 6.14 -4.83 1.46
N ARG A 90 6.24 -6.15 1.61
CA ARG A 90 6.46 -7.08 0.50
C ARG A 90 5.17 -7.82 0.15
N LEU A 91 4.99 -8.11 -1.13
CA LEU A 91 3.82 -8.80 -1.66
C LEU A 91 4.19 -10.15 -2.28
N PRO A 92 3.26 -11.11 -2.38
CA PRO A 92 3.48 -12.31 -3.17
C PRO A 92 3.91 -11.96 -4.60
N GLY A 93 4.98 -12.59 -5.07
CA GLY A 93 5.63 -12.25 -6.35
C GLY A 93 6.92 -11.45 -6.20
N ASP A 94 7.22 -10.95 -5.00
CA ASP A 94 8.48 -10.30 -4.68
C ASP A 94 9.65 -11.30 -4.76
N SER A 95 10.75 -10.91 -5.40
CA SER A 95 11.92 -11.77 -5.62
C SER A 95 12.62 -12.18 -4.33
N PHE A 96 12.65 -11.32 -3.33
CA PHE A 96 13.23 -11.62 -2.00
C PHE A 96 12.41 -12.71 -1.30
N LEU A 97 11.05 -12.59 -1.29
CA LEU A 97 10.17 -13.58 -0.68
C LEU A 97 10.27 -14.94 -1.40
N ALA A 98 10.37 -14.93 -2.73
CA ALA A 98 10.54 -16.16 -3.51
C ALA A 98 11.89 -16.84 -3.22
N GLN A 99 12.95 -16.06 -3.00
CA GLN A 99 14.24 -16.60 -2.60
C GLN A 99 14.21 -17.14 -1.17
N CYS A 100 13.57 -16.46 -0.21
CA CYS A 100 13.32 -17.00 1.13
C CYS A 100 12.56 -18.33 1.06
N PHE A 101 11.51 -18.40 0.25
CA PHE A 101 10.75 -19.63 0.05
C PHE A 101 11.62 -20.76 -0.53
N SER A 102 12.49 -20.47 -1.51
CA SER A 102 13.42 -21.46 -2.09
C SER A 102 14.45 -22.00 -1.08
N MET A 103 14.76 -21.21 -0.07
CA MET A 103 15.62 -21.58 1.07
C MET A 103 14.86 -22.35 2.16
N SER A 104 13.61 -22.77 1.92
CA SER A 104 12.73 -23.41 2.89
C SER A 104 12.40 -22.55 4.11
N ILE A 105 12.39 -21.23 3.95
CA ILE A 105 11.88 -20.28 4.94
C ILE A 105 10.42 -20.03 4.60
N TYR A 106 9.51 -20.63 5.38
CA TYR A 106 8.07 -20.61 5.10
C TYR A 106 7.32 -19.64 6.00
N ASP A 107 7.86 -19.27 7.15
CA ASP A 107 7.28 -18.29 8.06
C ASP A 107 7.55 -16.86 7.56
N LEU A 108 6.83 -16.48 6.49
CA LEU A 108 6.92 -15.17 5.86
C LEU A 108 5.69 -14.35 6.26
N ILE A 109 5.88 -13.26 7.00
CA ILE A 109 4.84 -12.37 7.50
C ILE A 109 4.90 -11.09 6.69
N THR A 110 3.84 -10.80 5.94
CA THR A 110 3.77 -9.66 5.02
C THR A 110 2.58 -8.74 5.30
N THR A 111 1.89 -8.95 6.44
CA THR A 111 0.78 -8.08 6.85
C THR A 111 1.28 -6.71 7.24
N ASP A 112 0.54 -5.67 6.82
CA ASP A 112 0.80 -4.28 7.20
C ASP A 112 -0.15 -3.80 8.33
N ASP A 113 -1.10 -4.64 8.76
CA ASP A 113 -1.97 -4.36 9.89
C ASP A 113 -1.27 -4.77 11.20
N PHE A 114 -1.11 -3.83 12.12
CA PHE A 114 -0.40 -4.07 13.38
C PHE A 114 -1.13 -5.06 14.30
N ASN A 115 -2.46 -5.14 14.25
CA ASN A 115 -3.21 -6.12 15.02
C ASN A 115 -2.99 -7.53 14.45
N ASP A 116 -3.04 -7.66 13.13
CA ASP A 116 -2.79 -8.92 12.45
C ASP A 116 -1.33 -9.35 12.57
N LEU A 117 -0.38 -8.39 12.62
CA LEU A 117 1.06 -8.67 12.75
C LEU A 117 1.37 -9.45 14.02
N GLU A 118 0.85 -9.01 15.15
CA GLU A 118 1.07 -9.68 16.44
C GLU A 118 0.49 -11.11 16.42
N ASP A 119 -0.74 -11.28 15.92
CA ASP A 119 -1.40 -12.56 15.82
C ASP A 119 -0.69 -13.51 14.83
N GLU A 120 -0.17 -13.00 13.71
CA GLU A 120 0.62 -13.79 12.76
C GLU A 120 1.96 -14.27 13.37
N ILE A 121 2.63 -13.42 14.15
CA ILE A 121 3.86 -13.80 14.87
C ILE A 121 3.57 -14.91 15.89
N VAL A 122 2.52 -14.74 16.69
CA VAL A 122 2.10 -15.76 17.67
C VAL A 122 1.76 -17.08 16.96
N SER A 123 1.01 -17.01 15.86
CA SER A 123 0.65 -18.18 15.07
C SER A 123 1.87 -18.90 14.52
N SER A 124 2.84 -18.18 13.95
CA SER A 124 4.09 -18.74 13.42
C SER A 124 4.96 -19.37 14.50
N LEU A 125 5.01 -18.75 15.71
CA LEU A 125 5.77 -19.29 16.85
C LEU A 125 5.17 -20.58 17.42
N GLN A 126 3.83 -20.69 17.43
CA GLN A 126 3.13 -21.86 17.94
C GLN A 126 2.98 -22.98 16.90
N ASN A 127 2.80 -22.62 15.65
CA ASN A 127 2.55 -23.53 14.54
C ASN A 127 3.38 -23.10 13.31
N PRO A 128 4.66 -23.51 13.22
CA PRO A 128 5.52 -23.16 12.09
C PRO A 128 4.87 -23.52 10.75
N ARG A 129 4.86 -22.54 9.83
CA ARG A 129 4.26 -22.71 8.51
C ARG A 129 5.01 -23.75 7.67
N GLN A 130 4.26 -24.52 6.91
CA GLN A 130 4.79 -25.50 5.99
C GLN A 130 4.71 -25.01 4.54
N TYR A 131 5.39 -25.72 3.65
CA TYR A 131 5.42 -25.46 2.20
C TYR A 131 4.06 -25.07 1.61
N LYS A 132 2.98 -25.80 1.95
CA LYS A 132 1.64 -25.57 1.39
C LYS A 132 1.03 -24.22 1.77
N GLU A 133 1.37 -23.70 2.94
CA GLU A 133 0.80 -22.45 3.47
C GLU A 133 1.51 -21.23 2.88
N SER A 134 2.76 -21.41 2.43
CA SER A 134 3.60 -20.34 1.89
C SER A 134 3.81 -20.43 0.37
N VAL A 135 3.14 -21.36 -0.30
CA VAL A 135 3.26 -21.57 -1.76
C VAL A 135 2.97 -20.32 -2.59
N ARG A 136 2.20 -19.39 -2.04
CA ARG A 136 1.91 -18.08 -2.68
C ARG A 136 3.16 -17.21 -2.92
N TYR A 137 4.25 -17.51 -2.23
CA TYR A 137 5.53 -16.78 -2.38
C TYR A 137 6.51 -17.49 -3.32
N LYS A 138 6.16 -18.66 -3.86
CA LYS A 138 7.05 -19.48 -4.68
C LYS A 138 7.45 -18.82 -5.98
N ASP A 139 6.50 -18.17 -6.63
CA ASP A 139 6.70 -17.66 -7.98
C ASP A 139 7.14 -16.20 -7.93
N ILE A 140 8.25 -15.91 -8.59
CA ILE A 140 8.66 -14.54 -8.85
C ILE A 140 7.74 -14.02 -9.94
N ILE A 141 6.93 -13.03 -9.61
CA ILE A 141 6.27 -12.22 -10.62
C ILE A 141 7.31 -11.19 -11.05
N ASP A 142 8.08 -11.56 -12.07
CA ASP A 142 9.02 -10.64 -12.69
C ASP A 142 8.24 -9.53 -13.40
N HIS A 143 8.07 -8.43 -12.70
CA HIS A 143 7.47 -7.23 -13.28
C HIS A 143 8.39 -6.58 -14.33
N SER A 144 9.65 -7.06 -14.49
CA SER A 144 10.63 -6.56 -15.44
C SER A 144 10.73 -7.38 -16.75
N VAL A 145 10.15 -8.58 -16.82
CA VAL A 145 10.29 -9.52 -17.97
C VAL A 145 8.95 -9.89 -18.62
N LYS A 146 7.96 -9.02 -18.60
CA LYS A 146 6.80 -9.14 -19.51
C LYS A 146 6.83 -8.13 -20.65
N ASP A 147 7.99 -7.93 -21.26
CA ASP A 147 8.10 -7.13 -22.50
C ASP A 147 7.95 -7.96 -23.78
N GLU A 148 7.51 -9.23 -23.72
CA GLU A 148 7.34 -10.05 -24.96
C GLU A 148 5.95 -10.67 -25.15
N GLU A 149 4.97 -10.37 -24.31
CA GLU A 149 3.57 -10.38 -24.72
C GLU A 149 2.97 -9.05 -24.29
N LYS A 150 2.97 -8.08 -25.19
CA LYS A 150 2.21 -6.83 -25.07
C LYS A 150 0.71 -7.15 -25.02
N LYS A 151 0.21 -7.62 -23.88
CA LYS A 151 -1.08 -7.13 -23.42
C LYS A 151 -0.82 -5.66 -23.14
N GLU A 152 -1.43 -4.80 -23.92
CA GLU A 152 -1.48 -3.37 -23.62
C GLU A 152 -1.84 -3.24 -22.13
N VAL A 153 -0.85 -2.87 -21.30
CA VAL A 153 -1.12 -2.47 -19.93
C VAL A 153 -1.92 -1.19 -20.10
N THR A 154 -3.23 -1.30 -20.04
CA THR A 154 -4.13 -0.16 -20.12
C THR A 154 -3.80 0.68 -18.90
N ARG A 155 -2.98 1.70 -19.11
CA ARG A 155 -2.62 2.65 -18.06
C ARG A 155 -3.88 3.40 -17.68
N ILE A 156 -4.18 3.43 -16.40
CA ILE A 156 -5.37 4.06 -15.87
C ILE A 156 -4.95 5.34 -15.15
N THR A 157 -5.53 6.44 -15.57
CA THR A 157 -5.37 7.73 -14.92
C THR A 157 -6.60 8.03 -14.08
N VAL A 158 -6.39 8.42 -12.82
CA VAL A 158 -7.46 8.79 -11.89
C VAL A 158 -7.22 10.22 -11.43
N GLY A 159 -8.06 11.14 -11.87
CA GLY A 159 -7.99 12.55 -11.50
C GLY A 159 -8.78 12.82 -10.21
N PHE A 160 -8.15 13.47 -9.26
CA PHE A 160 -8.74 13.91 -7.99
C PHE A 160 -8.83 15.42 -7.97
N ALA A 161 -10.04 15.97 -7.81
CA ALA A 161 -10.24 17.40 -7.60
C ALA A 161 -11.27 17.64 -6.49
N GLY A 162 -11.15 18.76 -5.81
CA GLY A 162 -12.06 19.15 -4.74
C GLY A 162 -12.88 20.38 -5.10
N THR A 163 -14.05 20.49 -4.52
CA THR A 163 -14.89 21.69 -4.67
C THR A 163 -14.28 22.91 -3.95
N GLN A 164 -13.35 22.68 -3.04
CA GLN A 164 -12.66 23.72 -2.25
C GLN A 164 -11.36 23.17 -1.66
N GLY A 165 -10.53 24.05 -1.10
CA GLY A 165 -9.33 23.67 -0.36
C GLY A 165 -9.66 22.90 0.92
N HIS A 166 -8.74 22.03 1.34
CA HIS A 166 -8.83 21.22 2.56
C HIS A 166 -10.05 20.27 2.64
N ILE A 167 -10.67 19.96 1.50
CA ILE A 167 -11.79 19.00 1.44
C ILE A 167 -11.31 17.54 1.43
N GLY A 168 -10.00 17.30 1.41
CA GLY A 168 -9.42 15.96 1.54
C GLY A 168 -9.01 15.33 0.22
N VAL A 169 -8.72 16.10 -0.82
CA VAL A 169 -8.25 15.60 -2.13
C VAL A 169 -6.97 14.79 -1.97
N THR A 170 -5.90 15.42 -1.49
CA THR A 170 -4.60 14.79 -1.26
C THR A 170 -4.70 13.59 -0.32
N HIS A 171 -5.48 13.72 0.75
CA HIS A 171 -5.73 12.67 1.72
C HIS A 171 -6.31 11.40 1.06
N ASN A 172 -7.37 11.56 0.29
CA ASN A 172 -8.01 10.44 -0.40
C ASN A 172 -7.19 9.89 -1.57
N ALA A 173 -6.39 10.74 -2.24
CA ALA A 173 -5.48 10.30 -3.28
C ALA A 173 -4.39 9.35 -2.71
N ILE A 174 -3.87 9.65 -1.52
CA ILE A 174 -2.95 8.76 -0.79
C ILE A 174 -3.64 7.44 -0.42
N ILE A 175 -4.86 7.49 0.13
CA ILE A 175 -5.61 6.28 0.51
C ILE A 175 -5.88 5.39 -0.72
N LEU A 176 -6.32 5.95 -1.85
CA LEU A 176 -6.53 5.16 -3.06
C LEU A 176 -5.21 4.54 -3.54
N SER A 177 -4.14 5.30 -3.55
CA SER A 177 -2.82 4.82 -3.97
C SER A 177 -2.35 3.65 -3.10
N ASN A 178 -2.52 3.72 -1.79
CA ASN A 178 -2.24 2.63 -0.85
C ASN A 178 -3.12 1.40 -1.12
N CYS A 179 -4.42 1.61 -1.35
CA CYS A 179 -5.36 0.54 -1.69
C CYS A 179 -4.93 -0.20 -2.96
N LEU A 180 -4.61 0.53 -4.02
CA LEU A 180 -4.18 -0.02 -5.31
C LEU A 180 -2.83 -0.74 -5.20
N ARG A 181 -1.85 -0.14 -4.49
CA ARG A 181 -0.56 -0.77 -4.22
C ARG A 181 -0.74 -2.09 -3.47
N ARG A 182 -1.57 -2.12 -2.44
CA ARG A 182 -1.86 -3.35 -1.66
C ARG A 182 -2.49 -4.46 -2.51
N LYS A 183 -3.19 -4.09 -3.58
CA LYS A 183 -3.73 -5.03 -4.57
C LYS A 183 -2.69 -5.48 -5.62
N GLY A 184 -1.43 -5.03 -5.50
CA GLY A 184 -0.31 -5.44 -6.35
C GLY A 184 -0.06 -4.55 -7.58
N PHE A 185 -0.72 -3.39 -7.67
CA PHE A 185 -0.50 -2.47 -8.78
C PHE A 185 0.69 -1.55 -8.53
N LYS A 186 1.42 -1.22 -9.59
CA LYS A 186 2.42 -0.16 -9.58
C LYS A 186 1.73 1.19 -9.75
N VAL A 187 1.90 2.06 -8.75
CA VAL A 187 1.18 3.33 -8.65
C VAL A 187 2.15 4.50 -8.66
N ALA A 188 1.86 5.52 -9.48
CA ALA A 188 2.41 6.85 -9.36
C ALA A 188 1.34 7.78 -8.76
N LEU A 189 1.73 8.57 -7.77
CA LEU A 189 0.89 9.62 -7.19
C LEU A 189 1.50 10.98 -7.54
N VAL A 190 0.73 11.82 -8.22
CA VAL A 190 1.21 13.04 -8.87
C VAL A 190 0.51 14.26 -8.28
N GLU A 191 1.27 15.24 -7.81
CA GLU A 191 0.76 16.55 -7.41
C GLU A 191 0.81 17.49 -8.61
N LEU A 192 -0.36 17.72 -9.23
CA LEU A 192 -0.52 18.63 -10.36
C LEU A 192 -1.30 19.88 -9.92
N ASN A 193 -0.86 20.47 -8.82
CA ASN A 193 -1.40 21.68 -8.22
C ASN A 193 -0.30 22.44 -7.47
N GLU A 194 -0.63 23.60 -6.92
CA GLU A 194 0.33 24.51 -6.27
C GLU A 194 0.39 24.37 -4.73
N SER A 195 -0.15 23.29 -4.14
CA SER A 195 -0.21 23.14 -2.67
C SER A 195 1.17 22.91 -2.03
N GLY A 196 2.03 22.19 -2.73
CA GLY A 196 3.35 21.78 -2.24
C GLY A 196 3.27 20.77 -1.09
N ASP A 197 2.17 20.03 -0.98
CA ASP A 197 1.96 19.11 0.13
C ASP A 197 2.87 17.88 0.02
N PHE A 198 3.18 17.42 -1.20
CA PHE A 198 4.11 16.28 -1.36
C PHE A 198 5.54 16.64 -0.95
N ALA A 199 5.97 17.89 -1.16
CA ALA A 199 7.27 18.35 -0.67
C ALA A 199 7.32 18.34 0.87
N LYS A 200 6.23 18.76 1.53
CA LYS A 200 6.09 18.72 3.00
C LYS A 200 6.08 17.30 3.54
N ILE A 201 5.41 16.37 2.82
CA ILE A 201 5.43 14.93 3.15
C ILE A 201 6.87 14.40 3.09
N ALA A 202 7.60 14.67 2.00
CA ALA A 202 8.98 14.22 1.86
C ALA A 202 9.87 14.74 3.00
N GLU A 203 9.70 16.00 3.39
CA GLU A 203 10.43 16.64 4.49
C GLU A 203 10.06 16.01 5.84
N SER A 204 8.76 15.80 6.10
CA SER A 204 8.26 15.28 7.38
C SER A 204 8.72 13.83 7.68
N TYR A 205 8.96 13.05 6.64
CA TYR A 205 9.43 11.67 6.76
C TYR A 205 10.91 11.49 6.43
N ASP A 206 11.66 12.59 6.24
CA ASP A 206 13.10 12.57 5.87
C ASP A 206 13.40 11.68 4.65
N LEU A 207 12.51 11.76 3.64
CA LEU A 207 12.62 10.93 2.46
C LEU A 207 13.62 11.54 1.47
N GLY A 208 14.60 10.74 1.07
CA GLY A 208 15.55 11.13 0.04
C GLY A 208 14.86 11.43 -1.28
N LYS A 209 15.18 12.58 -1.90
CA LYS A 209 14.66 12.93 -3.22
C LYS A 209 15.50 12.24 -4.30
N SER A 210 14.87 11.44 -5.13
CA SER A 210 15.32 11.20 -6.51
C SER A 210 15.19 12.50 -7.31
N ALA A 211 15.71 12.57 -8.53
CA ALA A 211 15.74 13.82 -9.31
C ALA A 211 14.36 14.45 -9.51
N ASP A 212 13.30 13.65 -9.62
CA ASP A 212 11.94 14.09 -9.97
C ASP A 212 10.82 13.55 -9.04
N HIS A 213 11.13 12.59 -8.16
CA HIS A 213 10.15 11.95 -7.26
C HIS A 213 10.80 11.45 -5.97
N PHE A 214 9.99 11.05 -5.02
CA PHE A 214 10.40 10.25 -3.87
C PHE A 214 9.51 9.03 -3.72
N VAL A 215 9.97 8.02 -3.00
CA VAL A 215 9.22 6.79 -2.77
C VAL A 215 8.80 6.74 -1.30
N LYS A 216 7.52 6.49 -1.06
CA LYS A 216 7.00 6.20 0.27
C LYS A 216 6.01 5.03 0.17
N ASP A 217 6.19 4.04 1.03
CA ASP A 217 5.34 2.84 1.10
C ASP A 217 5.16 2.13 -0.26
N GLY A 218 6.21 2.16 -1.12
CA GLY A 218 6.21 1.55 -2.45
C GLY A 218 5.36 2.29 -3.50
N ILE A 219 5.02 3.55 -3.24
CA ILE A 219 4.35 4.46 -4.16
C ILE A 219 5.34 5.55 -4.56
N ASP A 220 5.41 5.85 -5.86
CA ASP A 220 6.25 6.91 -6.40
C ASP A 220 5.48 8.24 -6.38
N TYR A 221 5.92 9.19 -5.55
CA TYR A 221 5.31 10.52 -5.38
C TYR A 221 6.04 11.55 -6.24
N TYR A 222 5.29 12.26 -7.09
CA TYR A 222 5.79 13.31 -7.97
C TYR A 222 5.32 14.68 -7.49
N PRO A 223 6.14 15.41 -6.68
CA PRO A 223 5.78 16.73 -6.16
C PRO A 223 5.87 17.78 -7.27
N ALA A 224 4.96 18.76 -7.25
CA ALA A 224 4.95 19.91 -8.16
C ALA A 224 5.14 19.52 -9.64
N ALA A 225 4.41 18.50 -10.08
CA ALA A 225 4.50 17.97 -11.42
C ALA A 225 4.09 19.01 -12.49
N ASN A 226 4.68 18.90 -13.65
CA ASN A 226 4.40 19.73 -14.80
C ASN A 226 4.16 18.87 -16.06
N THR A 227 3.98 19.51 -17.20
CA THR A 227 3.76 18.81 -18.48
C THR A 227 4.88 17.83 -18.81
N ASP A 228 6.15 18.19 -18.56
CA ASP A 228 7.29 17.32 -18.85
C ASP A 228 7.26 16.08 -17.93
N THR A 229 6.89 16.25 -16.67
CA THR A 229 6.66 15.14 -15.74
C THR A 229 5.58 14.20 -16.26
N MET A 230 4.43 14.74 -16.67
CA MET A 230 3.32 13.95 -17.21
C MET A 230 3.70 13.20 -18.48
N LEU A 231 4.46 13.82 -19.38
CA LEU A 231 4.98 13.15 -20.57
C LEU A 231 5.95 12.00 -20.21
N SER A 232 6.83 12.23 -19.25
CA SER A 232 7.77 11.21 -18.78
C SER A 232 7.05 10.01 -18.16
N LEU A 233 5.99 10.24 -17.38
CA LEU A 233 5.13 9.20 -16.81
C LEU A 233 4.47 8.37 -17.92
N GLY A 234 4.21 8.98 -19.07
CA GLY A 234 3.71 8.32 -20.27
C GLY A 234 4.59 7.17 -20.77
N THR A 235 5.87 7.15 -20.46
CA THR A 235 6.84 6.12 -20.88
C THR A 235 7.18 5.12 -19.79
N ARG A 236 6.76 5.35 -18.54
CA ARG A 236 7.04 4.49 -17.38
C ARG A 236 5.95 3.43 -17.21
N ALA A 237 6.31 2.28 -16.66
CA ALA A 237 5.42 1.13 -16.52
C ALA A 237 4.57 1.22 -15.23
N TYR A 238 3.68 2.21 -15.14
CA TYR A 238 2.66 2.29 -14.09
C TYR A 238 1.34 1.65 -14.55
N ASN A 239 0.66 0.95 -13.63
CA ASN A 239 -0.70 0.48 -13.82
C ASN A 239 -1.69 1.62 -13.57
N PHE A 240 -1.45 2.39 -12.51
CA PHE A 240 -2.27 3.54 -12.13
C PHE A 240 -1.40 4.79 -12.00
N ILE A 241 -1.92 5.91 -12.50
CA ILE A 241 -1.43 7.25 -12.22
C ILE A 241 -2.56 8.01 -11.53
N VAL A 242 -2.43 8.22 -10.23
CA VAL A 242 -3.36 9.01 -9.42
C VAL A 242 -2.87 10.44 -9.41
N ILE A 243 -3.72 11.38 -9.83
CA ILE A 243 -3.34 12.79 -10.03
C ILE A 243 -4.15 13.67 -9.10
N ASP A 244 -3.48 14.34 -8.18
CA ASP A 244 -4.05 15.37 -7.32
C ASP A 244 -4.03 16.72 -8.06
N TYR A 245 -5.21 17.12 -8.55
CA TYR A 245 -5.42 18.40 -9.23
C TYR A 245 -5.72 19.56 -8.26
N GLY A 246 -5.88 19.28 -6.96
CA GLY A 246 -6.23 20.29 -5.97
C GLY A 246 -7.68 20.75 -6.08
N ILE A 247 -7.92 22.04 -6.36
CA ILE A 247 -9.26 22.62 -6.44
C ILE A 247 -9.72 22.65 -7.89
N TYR A 248 -10.94 22.17 -8.15
CA TYR A 248 -11.50 22.01 -9.49
C TYR A 248 -11.53 23.28 -10.32
N ASP A 249 -11.87 24.43 -9.71
CA ASP A 249 -11.92 25.73 -10.39
C ASP A 249 -10.55 26.32 -10.75
N ARG A 250 -9.45 25.68 -10.30
CA ARG A 250 -8.07 26.09 -10.56
C ARG A 250 -7.25 25.05 -11.31
N CYS A 251 -7.83 23.90 -11.55
CA CYS A 251 -7.13 22.82 -12.23
C CYS A 251 -7.15 23.01 -13.75
N ASP A 252 -6.23 22.34 -14.44
CA ASP A 252 -6.29 22.17 -15.89
C ASP A 252 -7.45 21.21 -16.22
N LEU A 253 -8.61 21.79 -16.55
CA LEU A 253 -9.83 21.02 -16.85
C LEU A 253 -9.67 20.12 -18.07
N ASP A 254 -8.88 20.53 -19.06
CA ASP A 254 -8.62 19.73 -20.25
C ASP A 254 -7.88 18.46 -19.86
N SER A 255 -6.80 18.57 -19.07
CA SER A 255 -6.06 17.44 -18.55
C SER A 255 -6.93 16.57 -17.64
N TYR A 256 -7.73 17.16 -16.75
CA TYR A 256 -8.62 16.45 -15.85
C TYR A 256 -9.68 15.64 -16.60
N GLN A 257 -10.29 16.18 -17.64
CA GLN A 257 -11.30 15.48 -18.45
C GLN A 257 -10.76 14.26 -19.19
N HIS A 258 -9.47 14.25 -19.51
CA HIS A 258 -8.81 13.12 -20.15
C HIS A 258 -8.44 11.98 -19.19
N CYS A 259 -8.67 12.14 -17.88
CA CYS A 259 -8.50 11.04 -16.93
C CYS A 259 -9.53 9.92 -17.18
N SER A 260 -9.08 8.67 -17.01
CA SER A 260 -9.95 7.49 -17.14
C SER A 260 -11.07 7.49 -16.10
N TYR A 261 -10.76 7.97 -14.90
CA TYR A 261 -11.72 8.18 -13.81
C TYR A 261 -11.55 9.59 -13.25
N LYS A 262 -12.66 10.25 -12.97
CA LYS A 262 -12.71 11.63 -12.51
C LYS A 262 -13.43 11.69 -11.17
N PHE A 263 -12.71 12.03 -10.11
CA PHE A 263 -13.21 12.03 -8.73
C PHE A 263 -13.31 13.45 -8.21
N ILE A 264 -14.53 13.85 -7.79
CA ILE A 264 -14.81 15.14 -7.18
C ILE A 264 -15.08 14.93 -5.69
N PHE A 265 -14.35 15.66 -4.86
CA PHE A 265 -14.53 15.66 -3.42
C PHE A 265 -15.25 16.91 -2.96
N SER A 266 -16.31 16.74 -2.20
CA SER A 266 -17.14 17.82 -1.67
C SER A 266 -17.47 17.61 -0.19
N GLY A 267 -17.87 18.68 0.48
CA GLY A 267 -18.53 18.64 1.78
C GLY A 267 -20.05 18.75 1.63
N ILE A 268 -20.73 18.74 2.78
CA ILE A 268 -22.20 18.73 2.85
C ILE A 268 -22.77 19.96 3.57
N LYS A 269 -21.91 20.91 3.95
CA LYS A 269 -22.39 22.10 4.67
C LYS A 269 -23.09 23.06 3.70
N PRO A 270 -24.08 23.87 4.17
CA PRO A 270 -24.86 24.73 3.28
C PRO A 270 -23.99 25.67 2.40
N TRP A 271 -22.85 26.11 2.89
CA TRP A 271 -21.93 26.95 2.10
C TRP A 271 -21.07 26.13 1.14
N GLU A 272 -21.04 24.81 1.23
CA GLU A 272 -20.31 23.89 0.35
C GLU A 272 -21.19 23.41 -0.83
N GLU A 273 -22.50 23.48 -0.70
CA GLU A 273 -23.45 23.18 -1.80
C GLU A 273 -23.23 24.06 -3.02
N LEU A 274 -22.98 25.36 -2.82
CA LEU A 274 -22.69 26.30 -3.91
C LEU A 274 -21.41 25.93 -4.67
N ASN A 275 -20.45 25.32 -3.98
CA ASN A 275 -19.19 24.92 -4.60
C ASN A 275 -19.38 23.71 -5.53
N ILE A 276 -20.23 22.75 -5.18
CA ILE A 276 -20.53 21.62 -6.08
C ILE A 276 -21.33 22.07 -7.30
N GLN A 277 -22.24 23.04 -7.13
CA GLN A 277 -22.97 23.64 -8.24
C GLN A 277 -21.99 24.31 -9.23
N SER A 278 -20.95 25.00 -8.74
CA SER A 278 -19.91 25.58 -9.59
C SER A 278 -19.18 24.51 -10.40
N VAL A 279 -18.94 23.32 -9.84
CA VAL A 279 -18.33 22.19 -10.59
C VAL A 279 -19.25 21.78 -11.75
N PHE A 280 -20.56 21.70 -11.53
CA PHE A 280 -21.51 21.38 -12.59
C PHE A 280 -21.53 22.45 -13.70
N GLU A 281 -21.60 23.73 -13.32
CA GLU A 281 -21.64 24.84 -14.28
C GLU A 281 -20.34 24.89 -15.12
N MET A 282 -19.19 24.77 -14.48
CA MET A 282 -17.89 24.76 -15.16
C MET A 282 -17.71 23.53 -16.04
N GLY A 283 -18.08 22.34 -15.56
CA GLY A 283 -18.00 21.11 -16.31
C GLY A 283 -18.89 21.15 -17.57
N GLN A 284 -20.13 21.61 -17.43
CA GLN A 284 -21.04 21.79 -18.56
C GLN A 284 -20.51 22.82 -19.57
N ALA A 285 -19.97 23.95 -19.10
CA ALA A 285 -19.38 24.96 -19.97
C ALA A 285 -18.15 24.41 -20.74
N ALA A 286 -17.41 23.50 -20.12
CA ALA A 286 -16.27 22.81 -20.75
C ALA A 286 -16.68 21.58 -21.60
N GLY A 287 -17.98 21.26 -21.70
CA GLY A 287 -18.48 20.13 -22.47
C GLY A 287 -18.25 18.76 -21.84
N ALA A 288 -18.03 18.71 -20.53
CA ALA A 288 -17.82 17.45 -19.79
C ALA A 288 -19.12 16.66 -19.66
N ASP A 289 -19.04 15.34 -19.74
CA ASP A 289 -20.11 14.45 -19.31
C ASP A 289 -20.01 14.25 -17.78
N LEU A 290 -20.85 14.97 -17.04
CA LEU A 290 -20.88 14.97 -15.59
C LEU A 290 -21.38 13.63 -15.01
N ALA A 291 -22.04 12.78 -15.79
CA ALA A 291 -22.44 11.45 -15.37
C ALA A 291 -21.26 10.48 -15.27
N GLU A 292 -20.15 10.77 -15.96
CA GLU A 292 -18.90 10.00 -15.81
C GLU A 292 -18.08 10.35 -14.56
N TYR A 293 -18.44 11.43 -13.84
CA TYR A 293 -17.74 11.84 -12.65
C TYR A 293 -18.20 11.01 -11.45
N HIS A 294 -17.27 10.74 -10.54
CA HIS A 294 -17.52 10.09 -9.25
C HIS A 294 -17.49 11.13 -8.14
N TYR A 295 -18.59 11.31 -7.45
CA TYR A 295 -18.76 12.34 -6.43
C TYR A 295 -18.59 11.75 -5.03
N PHE A 296 -17.61 12.22 -4.30
CA PHE A 296 -17.27 11.77 -2.95
C PHE A 296 -17.57 12.85 -1.93
N PHE A 297 -18.40 12.53 -0.94
CA PHE A 297 -18.73 13.42 0.13
C PHE A 297 -17.95 13.07 1.40
N ASN A 298 -17.08 13.98 1.83
CA ASN A 298 -16.31 13.87 3.06
C ASN A 298 -17.12 14.41 4.24
N PHE A 299 -16.87 13.87 5.42
CA PHE A 299 -17.47 14.32 6.69
C PHE A 299 -18.99 14.28 6.70
N CYS A 300 -19.62 13.36 5.96
CA CYS A 300 -21.06 13.22 5.89
C CYS A 300 -21.56 12.29 7.01
N PRO A 301 -22.38 12.80 7.98
CA PRO A 301 -23.02 11.96 8.98
C PRO A 301 -24.00 10.98 8.33
N ASP A 302 -24.20 9.82 8.97
CA ASP A 302 -25.02 8.74 8.41
C ASP A 302 -26.49 9.13 8.20
N ASP A 303 -27.02 9.96 9.07
CA ASP A 303 -28.40 10.47 9.02
C ASP A 303 -28.66 11.45 7.87
N VAL A 304 -27.59 12.04 7.28
CA VAL A 304 -27.70 13.00 6.16
C VAL A 304 -27.42 12.36 4.80
N LYS A 305 -26.79 11.17 4.77
CA LYS A 305 -26.41 10.49 3.51
C LYS A 305 -27.59 10.28 2.55
N ALA A 306 -28.79 9.99 3.10
CA ALA A 306 -29.98 9.79 2.29
C ALA A 306 -30.44 11.08 1.59
N ASP A 307 -30.36 12.22 2.27
CA ASP A 307 -30.75 13.52 1.72
C ASP A 307 -29.73 13.97 0.65
N VAL A 308 -28.43 13.75 0.88
CA VAL A 308 -27.38 14.03 -0.14
C VAL A 308 -27.64 13.18 -1.40
N ARG A 309 -27.92 11.89 -1.25
CA ARG A 309 -28.27 11.03 -2.40
C ARG A 309 -29.52 11.51 -3.13
N ALA A 310 -30.53 11.97 -2.41
CA ALA A 310 -31.79 12.51 -3.00
C ALA A 310 -31.50 13.81 -3.77
N GLY A 311 -30.64 14.68 -3.26
CA GLY A 311 -30.18 15.90 -3.95
C GLY A 311 -29.36 15.63 -5.21
N MET A 312 -28.73 14.47 -5.30
CA MET A 312 -27.88 14.02 -6.43
C MET A 312 -28.59 12.92 -7.25
N ALA A 313 -29.92 12.85 -7.23
CA ALA A 313 -30.67 11.70 -7.75
C ALA A 313 -30.54 11.43 -9.25
N GLU A 314 -30.01 12.37 -10.03
CA GLU A 314 -29.71 12.21 -11.45
C GLU A 314 -28.32 11.57 -11.72
N LEU A 315 -27.55 11.30 -10.64
CA LEU A 315 -26.18 10.78 -10.71
C LEU A 315 -26.06 9.46 -9.93
N ASP A 316 -25.63 8.43 -10.59
CA ASP A 316 -25.43 7.09 -9.98
C ASP A 316 -24.15 7.01 -9.16
N ASN A 317 -23.10 7.76 -9.51
CA ASN A 317 -21.74 7.67 -8.97
C ASN A 317 -21.55 8.58 -7.73
N VAL A 318 -22.35 8.38 -6.67
CA VAL A 318 -22.29 9.16 -5.42
C VAL A 318 -21.85 8.29 -4.25
N TYR A 319 -20.74 8.69 -3.61
CA TYR A 319 -20.04 7.92 -2.57
C TYR A 319 -19.80 8.77 -1.32
N PHE A 320 -19.56 8.10 -0.20
CA PHE A 320 -19.26 8.75 1.08
C PHE A 320 -17.94 8.23 1.62
N CYS A 321 -17.03 9.15 1.95
CA CYS A 321 -15.76 8.80 2.55
C CYS A 321 -15.88 8.60 4.06
N GLU A 322 -15.26 7.56 4.56
CA GLU A 322 -15.05 7.39 5.99
C GLU A 322 -13.92 8.30 6.47
N MET A 323 -14.00 8.73 7.74
CA MET A 323 -12.96 9.55 8.32
C MET A 323 -11.79 8.66 8.77
N HIS A 324 -10.64 8.83 8.16
CA HIS A 324 -9.39 8.23 8.59
C HIS A 324 -8.43 9.33 9.06
N PRO A 325 -7.92 9.28 10.30
CA PRO A 325 -7.04 10.35 10.81
C PRO A 325 -5.68 10.38 10.12
N ASP A 326 -5.21 9.24 9.62
CA ASP A 326 -3.92 9.10 8.94
C ASP A 326 -4.10 8.36 7.60
N PRO A 327 -3.89 9.05 6.45
CA PRO A 327 -4.04 8.43 5.14
C PRO A 327 -2.98 7.35 4.84
N PHE A 328 -1.82 7.41 5.49
CA PHE A 328 -0.73 6.46 5.26
C PHE A 328 -0.98 5.10 5.93
N SER A 329 -1.82 5.05 6.95
CA SER A 329 -2.24 3.82 7.61
C SER A 329 -3.56 3.26 7.08
N CYS A 330 -4.20 3.91 6.10
CA CYS A 330 -5.45 3.48 5.50
C CYS A 330 -5.22 2.81 4.14
N TYR A 331 -5.80 1.62 3.98
CA TYR A 331 -5.65 0.78 2.78
C TYR A 331 -6.99 0.44 2.13
N THR A 332 -8.08 1.01 2.61
CA THR A 332 -9.43 0.83 2.06
C THR A 332 -9.93 2.14 1.50
N PHE A 333 -10.33 2.13 0.24
CA PHE A 333 -10.93 3.31 -0.40
C PHE A 333 -12.43 3.03 -0.66
N PRO A 334 -13.33 3.97 -0.37
CA PRO A 334 -14.76 3.78 -0.54
C PRO A 334 -15.11 3.31 -1.95
N SER A 335 -15.88 2.23 -2.03
CA SER A 335 -16.37 1.66 -3.30
C SER A 335 -15.27 1.34 -4.35
N ALA A 336 -14.00 1.23 -3.96
CA ALA A 336 -12.93 0.91 -4.92
C ALA A 336 -13.18 -0.41 -5.67
N GLU A 337 -13.77 -1.40 -5.00
CA GLU A 337 -14.08 -2.71 -5.61
C GLU A 337 -15.23 -2.61 -6.63
N GLU A 338 -16.15 -1.68 -6.45
CA GLU A 338 -17.24 -1.38 -7.36
C GLU A 338 -16.75 -0.55 -8.56
N ILE A 339 -16.06 0.56 -8.27
CA ILE A 339 -15.58 1.51 -9.29
C ILE A 339 -14.57 0.83 -10.24
N PHE A 340 -13.72 -0.03 -9.71
CA PHE A 340 -12.67 -0.71 -10.46
C PHE A 340 -12.94 -2.21 -10.66
N ALA A 341 -14.22 -2.63 -10.64
CA ALA A 341 -14.62 -4.04 -10.67
C ALA A 341 -13.98 -4.82 -11.83
N ASP A 342 -13.91 -4.21 -13.01
CA ASP A 342 -13.36 -4.82 -14.22
C ASP A 342 -11.83 -4.90 -14.23
N LEU A 343 -11.17 -4.17 -13.33
CA LEU A 343 -9.72 -3.98 -13.29
C LEU A 343 -9.07 -4.71 -12.11
N LEU A 344 -9.83 -4.91 -11.03
CA LEU A 344 -9.32 -5.55 -9.84
C LEU A 344 -9.43 -7.08 -9.94
N PRO A 345 -8.44 -7.83 -9.43
CA PRO A 345 -8.52 -9.28 -9.41
C PRO A 345 -9.73 -9.73 -8.56
N VAL A 346 -10.61 -10.52 -9.18
CA VAL A 346 -11.80 -11.07 -8.51
C VAL A 346 -11.36 -12.02 -7.39
N LYS A 347 -11.75 -11.73 -6.15
CA LYS A 347 -11.65 -12.70 -5.05
C LYS A 347 -12.51 -13.91 -5.42
N LYS A 348 -11.90 -15.06 -5.73
CA LYS A 348 -12.65 -16.33 -5.82
C LYS A 348 -13.18 -16.62 -4.42
N GLU A 349 -14.51 -16.47 -4.22
CA GLU A 349 -15.18 -17.02 -3.05
C GLU A 349 -14.87 -18.51 -2.97
N THR A 350 -14.18 -18.91 -1.91
CA THR A 350 -14.03 -20.32 -1.57
C THR A 350 -15.39 -20.84 -1.15
N ASP A 351 -16.06 -21.50 -2.09
CA ASP A 351 -17.35 -22.17 -1.91
C ASP A 351 -17.23 -23.19 -0.75
N LYS A 352 -17.63 -22.76 0.45
CA LYS A 352 -17.79 -23.66 1.60
C LYS A 352 -18.99 -24.56 1.33
N ARG A 353 -18.79 -25.59 0.49
CA ARG A 353 -19.73 -26.71 0.41
C ARG A 353 -19.79 -27.39 1.77
N ARG A 354 -20.83 -27.07 2.52
CA ARG A 354 -21.28 -27.84 3.66
C ARG A 354 -21.57 -29.28 3.17
N GLY A 355 -20.66 -30.17 3.44
CA GLY A 355 -20.91 -31.59 3.36
C GLY A 355 -22.00 -31.99 4.37
N GLY A 356 -23.23 -32.05 3.94
CA GLY A 356 -24.30 -32.69 4.71
C GLY A 356 -24.00 -34.17 4.86
N ARG A 357 -23.81 -34.62 6.10
CA ARG A 357 -23.89 -36.02 6.47
C ARG A 357 -25.36 -36.49 6.40
N LYS A 358 -25.61 -37.47 5.61
CA LYS A 358 -26.65 -38.49 5.88
C LYS A 358 -26.02 -39.66 6.60
#